data_01174736c5dbd9dd562bb1047d52ea53
#
_entry.id   01174736c5dbd9dd562bb1047d52ea53
#
_cell.length_a   1.000
_cell.length_b   1.000
_cell.length_c   1.000
_cell.angle_alpha   90.00
_cell.angle_beta   90.00
_cell.angle_gamma   90.00
#
_symmetry.space_group_name_H-M   'P 1'
#
loop_
_entity.id
_entity.type
_entity.pdbx_description
1 polymer ?
#
loop_
_entity_poly.entity_id
_entity_poly.type
_entity_poly.pdbx_seq_one_letter_code
_entity_poly.pdbx_strand_id
1 'polypeptide(L)'
;IIALVCSGVYVSYASGLTAYIKSKTTSTALYDDYYVNPATANITFPEKKRNVIYLYAESLEKTLESKEEGGAKSTNILPKLTELQKKYIAVANEKGEQGHVVKGGDWTMAGMVSQSSATPLMININFYNYNENAKFLPGAFSLGQILASNGYKNIFVTGCDSKFAATDLYYNQHGNYEIVDPDAAKKKGYIPEDYDVFWGYEDLKMFEILKKEITANYESGQPFNITA
;
A
#
# COMPACT_ATOMS: atom_id res chain seq x y z
N ILE A 1 -44.24 -17.89 11.85
CA ILE A 1 -43.05 -18.71 11.70
C ILE A 1 -42.43 -18.50 10.31
N ILE A 2 -43.18 -18.67 9.20
CA ILE A 2 -42.66 -18.50 7.82
C ILE A 2 -42.07 -17.09 7.61
N ALA A 3 -42.77 -16.04 8.02
CA ALA A 3 -42.32 -14.66 7.91
C ALA A 3 -40.97 -14.44 8.64
N LEU A 4 -40.81 -15.02 9.82
CA LEU A 4 -39.57 -14.94 10.61
C LEU A 4 -38.43 -15.63 9.91
N VAL A 5 -38.67 -16.81 9.33
CA VAL A 5 -37.64 -17.53 8.57
C VAL A 5 -37.22 -16.75 7.32
N CYS A 6 -38.20 -16.26 6.55
CA CYS A 6 -37.93 -15.44 5.36
C CYS A 6 -37.17 -14.15 5.70
N SER A 7 -37.56 -13.47 6.81
CA SER A 7 -36.86 -12.28 7.27
C SER A 7 -35.41 -12.62 7.69
N GLY A 8 -35.19 -13.72 8.39
CA GLY A 8 -33.86 -14.17 8.78
C GLY A 8 -32.95 -14.48 7.59
N VAL A 9 -33.48 -15.17 6.58
CA VAL A 9 -32.77 -15.45 5.33
C VAL A 9 -32.45 -14.16 4.58
N TYR A 10 -33.43 -13.27 4.45
CA TYR A 10 -33.22 -11.99 3.77
C TYR A 10 -32.16 -11.13 4.48
N VAL A 11 -32.25 -11.00 5.81
CA VAL A 11 -31.26 -10.25 6.60
C VAL A 11 -29.87 -10.86 6.45
N SER A 12 -29.77 -12.20 6.53
CA SER A 12 -28.48 -12.89 6.35
C SER A 12 -27.89 -12.65 4.97
N TYR A 13 -28.71 -12.64 3.93
CA TYR A 13 -28.28 -12.35 2.57
C TYR A 13 -27.90 -10.85 2.42
N ALA A 14 -28.78 -9.95 2.83
CA ALA A 14 -28.59 -8.51 2.69
C ALA A 14 -27.41 -7.98 3.52
N SER A 15 -27.14 -8.57 4.70
CA SER A 15 -25.97 -8.21 5.54
C SER A 15 -24.67 -8.86 5.10
N GLY A 16 -24.70 -9.74 4.11
CA GLY A 16 -23.50 -10.49 3.69
C GLY A 16 -23.03 -11.56 4.68
N LEU A 17 -23.84 -11.89 5.72
CA LEU A 17 -23.47 -12.84 6.77
C LEU A 17 -23.15 -14.23 6.19
N THR A 18 -23.90 -14.68 5.20
CA THR A 18 -23.63 -15.96 4.51
C THR A 18 -22.27 -15.96 3.83
N ALA A 19 -21.94 -14.87 3.12
CA ALA A 19 -20.64 -14.70 2.47
C ALA A 19 -19.50 -14.64 3.50
N TYR A 20 -19.74 -13.96 4.61
CA TYR A 20 -18.78 -13.87 5.71
C TYR A 20 -18.51 -15.26 6.34
N ILE A 21 -19.56 -16.02 6.68
CA ILE A 21 -19.39 -17.37 7.23
C ILE A 21 -18.65 -18.27 6.22
N LYS A 22 -19.04 -18.19 4.95
CA LYS A 22 -18.36 -18.96 3.89
C LYS A 22 -16.86 -18.58 3.81
N SER A 23 -16.52 -17.30 3.88
CA SER A 23 -15.12 -16.86 3.85
C SER A 23 -14.30 -17.37 5.05
N LYS A 24 -14.95 -17.60 6.19
CA LYS A 24 -14.30 -18.13 7.40
C LYS A 24 -14.14 -19.66 7.41
N THR A 25 -14.94 -20.35 6.62
CA THR A 25 -14.99 -21.83 6.58
C THR A 25 -14.35 -22.42 5.31
N THR A 26 -14.02 -21.58 4.33
CA THR A 26 -13.42 -22.02 3.06
C THR A 26 -11.94 -21.65 3.08
N SER A 27 -11.06 -22.62 2.91
CA SER A 27 -9.65 -22.37 2.60
C SER A 27 -9.49 -21.89 1.16
N THR A 28 -8.48 -21.09 0.92
CA THR A 28 -8.12 -20.68 -0.43
C THR A 28 -6.92 -21.50 -0.91
N ALA A 29 -6.96 -21.94 -2.14
CA ALA A 29 -5.82 -22.55 -2.83
C ALA A 29 -4.98 -21.50 -3.60
N LEU A 30 -5.19 -20.19 -3.34
CA LEU A 30 -4.54 -19.12 -4.07
C LEU A 30 -3.01 -19.26 -4.08
N TYR A 31 -2.42 -19.57 -2.93
CA TYR A 31 -0.97 -19.70 -2.82
C TYR A 31 -0.44 -20.98 -3.47
N ASP A 32 -1.20 -22.08 -3.39
CA ASP A 32 -0.78 -23.37 -3.94
C ASP A 32 -0.93 -23.42 -5.47
N ASP A 33 -2.02 -22.83 -5.99
CA ASP A 33 -2.38 -22.98 -7.40
C ASP A 33 -1.90 -21.82 -8.28
N TYR A 34 -1.78 -20.59 -7.74
CA TYR A 34 -1.61 -19.38 -8.55
C TYR A 34 -0.45 -18.49 -8.10
N TYR A 35 -0.05 -18.55 -6.85
CA TYR A 35 1.00 -17.68 -6.35
C TYR A 35 2.38 -18.21 -6.70
N VAL A 36 3.13 -17.43 -7.48
CA VAL A 36 4.53 -17.71 -7.76
C VAL A 36 5.39 -17.02 -6.71
N ASN A 37 6.03 -17.80 -5.84
CA ASN A 37 6.89 -17.23 -4.80
C ASN A 37 8.15 -16.60 -5.43
N PRO A 38 8.34 -15.28 -5.35
CA PRO A 38 9.50 -14.61 -5.93
C PRO A 38 10.84 -15.04 -5.33
N ALA A 39 10.85 -15.63 -4.13
CA ALA A 39 12.06 -16.17 -3.53
C ALA A 39 12.69 -17.31 -4.34
N THR A 40 11.89 -17.97 -5.20
CA THR A 40 12.38 -19.03 -6.09
C THR A 40 12.82 -18.52 -7.46
N ALA A 41 12.59 -17.24 -7.75
CA ALA A 41 12.96 -16.63 -9.01
C ALA A 41 14.46 -16.25 -9.03
N ASN A 42 15.09 -16.40 -10.18
CA ASN A 42 16.44 -15.91 -10.38
C ASN A 42 16.40 -14.41 -10.69
N ILE A 43 16.57 -13.59 -9.64
CA ILE A 43 16.53 -12.13 -9.74
C ILE A 43 17.97 -11.62 -9.73
N THR A 44 18.36 -10.94 -10.80
CA THR A 44 19.69 -10.34 -10.92
C THR A 44 19.62 -8.83 -10.72
N PHE A 45 20.56 -8.30 -9.96
CA PHE A 45 20.71 -6.86 -9.75
C PHE A 45 21.91 -6.33 -10.53
N PRO A 46 21.87 -5.09 -11.02
CA PRO A 46 23.03 -4.46 -11.61
C PRO A 46 24.12 -4.25 -10.55
N GLU A 47 25.40 -4.19 -10.97
CA GLU A 47 26.53 -3.90 -10.09
C GLU A 47 26.29 -2.59 -9.31
N LYS A 48 25.90 -1.53 -10.01
CA LYS A 48 25.47 -0.28 -9.39
C LYS A 48 23.95 -0.30 -9.18
N LYS A 49 23.54 -0.58 -7.97
CA LYS A 49 22.13 -0.60 -7.57
C LYS A 49 21.52 0.80 -7.59
N ARG A 50 20.30 0.91 -8.09
CA ARG A 50 19.52 2.16 -8.08
C ARG A 50 18.68 2.22 -6.83
N ASN A 51 18.50 3.42 -6.28
CA ASN A 51 17.52 3.65 -5.24
C ASN A 51 16.10 3.52 -5.81
N VAL A 52 15.17 3.07 -4.97
CA VAL A 52 13.76 2.88 -5.33
C VAL A 52 12.92 3.79 -4.44
N ILE A 53 11.99 4.51 -5.03
CA ILE A 53 11.02 5.34 -4.32
C ILE A 53 9.64 4.98 -4.84
N TYR A 54 8.79 4.45 -3.95
CA TYR A 54 7.38 4.21 -4.18
C TYR A 54 6.58 5.31 -3.50
N LEU A 55 5.83 6.07 -4.29
CA LEU A 55 4.90 7.07 -3.79
C LEU A 55 3.48 6.62 -4.08
N TYR A 56 2.72 6.28 -3.04
CA TYR A 56 1.31 5.94 -3.14
C TYR A 56 0.47 7.21 -3.01
N ALA A 57 -0.08 7.65 -4.13
CA ALA A 57 -0.97 8.80 -4.18
C ALA A 57 -2.43 8.32 -4.19
N GLU A 58 -2.99 8.13 -2.99
CA GLU A 58 -4.34 7.59 -2.84
C GLU A 58 -5.42 8.53 -3.38
N SER A 59 -6.49 7.94 -3.91
CA SER A 59 -7.66 8.64 -4.43
C SER A 59 -7.40 9.59 -5.62
N LEU A 60 -6.25 9.48 -6.27
CA LEU A 60 -5.97 10.21 -7.50
C LEU A 60 -6.46 9.42 -8.71
N GLU A 61 -7.71 9.66 -9.08
CA GLU A 61 -8.37 8.97 -10.17
C GLU A 61 -8.21 9.70 -11.51
N LYS A 62 -8.23 8.94 -12.61
CA LYS A 62 -8.26 9.48 -13.97
C LYS A 62 -9.41 10.46 -14.20
N THR A 63 -10.54 10.27 -13.53
CA THR A 63 -11.71 11.15 -13.56
C THR A 63 -11.40 12.59 -13.12
N LEU A 64 -10.32 12.84 -12.40
CA LEU A 64 -9.88 14.18 -11.98
C LEU A 64 -9.16 14.96 -13.10
N GLU A 65 -8.76 14.30 -14.15
CA GLU A 65 -8.22 14.97 -15.34
C GLU A 65 -9.31 15.60 -16.20
N SER A 66 -8.93 16.43 -17.17
CA SER A 66 -9.89 17.03 -18.10
C SER A 66 -10.45 16.01 -19.11
N LYS A 67 -11.58 16.35 -19.72
CA LYS A 67 -12.19 15.54 -20.78
C LYS A 67 -11.27 15.33 -21.98
N GLU A 68 -10.45 16.33 -22.30
CA GLU A 68 -9.46 16.25 -23.37
C GLU A 68 -8.35 15.22 -23.04
N GLU A 69 -8.05 15.02 -21.77
CA GLU A 69 -7.10 14.01 -21.29
C GLU A 69 -7.76 12.66 -20.97
N GLY A 70 -9.04 12.51 -21.26
CA GLY A 70 -9.82 11.29 -21.02
C GLY A 70 -10.40 11.18 -19.60
N GLY A 71 -10.38 12.28 -18.83
CA GLY A 71 -11.03 12.39 -17.52
C GLY A 71 -12.48 12.85 -17.60
N ALA A 72 -13.05 13.32 -16.48
CA ALA A 72 -14.44 13.76 -16.38
C ALA A 72 -14.61 15.26 -16.12
N LYS A 73 -13.54 15.99 -15.83
CA LYS A 73 -13.60 17.40 -15.44
C LYS A 73 -13.58 18.33 -16.65
N SER A 74 -14.10 19.56 -16.50
CA SER A 74 -13.95 20.61 -17.49
C SER A 74 -12.53 21.20 -17.53
N THR A 75 -11.80 21.09 -16.44
CA THR A 75 -10.41 21.53 -16.30
C THR A 75 -9.61 20.42 -15.63
N ASN A 76 -8.39 20.21 -16.08
CA ASN A 76 -7.50 19.22 -15.47
C ASN A 76 -7.09 19.69 -14.05
N ILE A 77 -7.45 18.91 -13.04
CA ILE A 77 -7.11 19.19 -11.64
C ILE A 77 -5.70 18.66 -11.30
N LEU A 78 -5.18 17.73 -12.11
CA LEU A 78 -3.88 17.09 -11.91
C LEU A 78 -2.88 17.39 -13.06
N PRO A 79 -2.68 18.67 -13.47
CA PRO A 79 -1.93 18.99 -14.67
C PRO A 79 -0.49 18.51 -14.64
N LYS A 80 0.15 18.56 -13.47
CA LYS A 80 1.55 18.08 -13.30
C LYS A 80 1.66 16.57 -13.37
N LEU A 81 0.71 15.84 -12.82
CA LEU A 81 0.69 14.39 -12.94
C LEU A 81 0.47 13.96 -14.40
N THR A 82 -0.43 14.62 -15.11
CA THR A 82 -0.67 14.40 -16.54
C THR A 82 0.60 14.68 -17.37
N GLU A 83 1.33 15.74 -17.06
CA GLU A 83 2.61 16.06 -17.69
C GLU A 83 3.63 14.93 -17.47
N LEU A 84 3.74 14.41 -16.24
CA LEU A 84 4.63 13.31 -15.90
C LEU A 84 4.25 12.02 -16.63
N GLN A 85 2.96 11.70 -16.73
CA GLN A 85 2.45 10.55 -17.47
C GLN A 85 2.81 10.60 -18.96
N LYS A 86 2.79 11.79 -19.57
CA LYS A 86 3.18 11.99 -20.95
C LYS A 86 4.69 11.90 -21.19
N LYS A 87 5.47 12.24 -20.18
CA LYS A 87 6.93 12.32 -20.27
C LYS A 87 7.62 11.01 -19.90
N TYR A 88 7.05 10.24 -19.00
CA TYR A 88 7.63 9.02 -18.45
C TYR A 88 6.75 7.81 -18.76
N ILE A 89 7.19 6.63 -18.30
CA ILE A 89 6.43 5.40 -18.49
C ILE A 89 5.14 5.48 -17.67
N ALA A 90 4.01 5.43 -18.35
CA ALA A 90 2.71 5.27 -17.75
C ALA A 90 2.13 3.89 -18.14
N VAL A 91 1.60 3.15 -17.17
CA VAL A 91 1.00 1.85 -17.43
C VAL A 91 -0.46 2.06 -17.83
N ALA A 92 -0.79 1.69 -19.06
CA ALA A 92 -2.14 1.71 -19.58
C ALA A 92 -2.33 0.55 -20.57
N ASN A 93 -3.57 0.13 -20.80
CA ASN A 93 -3.89 -0.83 -21.84
C ASN A 93 -3.91 -0.14 -23.23
N GLU A 94 -4.16 -0.92 -24.29
CA GLU A 94 -4.21 -0.43 -25.67
C GLU A 94 -5.28 0.66 -25.90
N LYS A 95 -6.29 0.75 -25.03
CA LYS A 95 -7.34 1.77 -25.07
C LYS A 95 -6.98 3.02 -24.24
N GLY A 96 -5.81 3.06 -23.64
CA GLY A 96 -5.40 4.15 -22.73
C GLY A 96 -6.06 4.08 -21.35
N GLU A 97 -6.75 2.98 -21.02
CA GLU A 97 -7.31 2.77 -19.70
C GLU A 97 -6.17 2.36 -18.75
N GLN A 98 -6.08 3.02 -17.63
CA GLN A 98 -5.11 2.72 -16.59
C GLN A 98 -5.56 1.52 -15.73
N GLY A 99 -4.77 1.15 -14.73
CA GLY A 99 -5.08 0.00 -13.88
C GLY A 99 -6.46 0.10 -13.21
N HIS A 100 -7.11 -1.04 -13.06
CA HIS A 100 -8.39 -1.15 -12.37
C HIS A 100 -8.18 -1.64 -10.94
N VAL A 101 -8.99 -1.11 -10.04
CA VAL A 101 -9.06 -1.63 -8.66
C VAL A 101 -9.69 -3.01 -8.67
N VAL A 102 -8.99 -3.97 -8.07
CA VAL A 102 -9.48 -5.34 -7.90
C VAL A 102 -9.92 -5.57 -6.45
N LYS A 103 -10.83 -6.52 -6.26
CA LYS A 103 -11.25 -6.90 -4.91
C LYS A 103 -10.05 -7.38 -4.09
N GLY A 104 -9.91 -6.82 -2.89
CA GLY A 104 -8.73 -7.06 -2.04
C GLY A 104 -7.52 -6.20 -2.39
N GLY A 105 -7.71 -5.17 -3.22
CA GLY A 105 -6.78 -4.09 -3.51
C GLY A 105 -7.47 -2.72 -3.49
N ASP A 106 -8.68 -2.63 -2.91
CA ASP A 106 -9.64 -1.54 -3.03
C ASP A 106 -9.65 -0.57 -1.83
N TRP A 107 -8.61 -0.61 -1.01
CA TRP A 107 -8.34 0.34 0.07
C TRP A 107 -6.83 0.42 0.32
N THR A 108 -6.35 1.45 1.00
CA THR A 108 -4.94 1.83 1.10
C THR A 108 -4.00 0.66 1.39
N MET A 109 -4.21 -0.03 2.51
CA MET A 109 -3.35 -1.15 2.91
C MET A 109 -3.44 -2.32 1.93
N ALA A 110 -4.65 -2.62 1.41
CA ALA A 110 -4.83 -3.66 0.43
C ALA A 110 -4.14 -3.33 -0.91
N GLY A 111 -4.17 -2.08 -1.32
CA GLY A 111 -3.43 -1.59 -2.50
C GLY A 111 -1.92 -1.75 -2.33
N MET A 112 -1.38 -1.34 -1.18
CA MET A 112 0.04 -1.49 -0.86
C MET A 112 0.49 -2.96 -0.84
N VAL A 113 -0.30 -3.84 -0.19
CA VAL A 113 -0.02 -5.28 -0.16
C VAL A 113 -0.10 -5.89 -1.57
N SER A 114 -1.16 -5.59 -2.32
CA SER A 114 -1.34 -6.14 -3.67
C SER A 114 -0.18 -5.78 -4.59
N GLN A 115 0.30 -4.55 -4.52
CA GLN A 115 1.39 -4.08 -5.37
C GLN A 115 2.75 -4.63 -4.92
N SER A 116 2.99 -4.71 -3.61
CA SER A 116 4.30 -5.12 -3.09
C SER A 116 4.47 -6.63 -2.94
N SER A 117 3.36 -7.39 -2.81
CA SER A 117 3.37 -8.85 -2.62
C SER A 117 2.62 -9.64 -3.68
N ALA A 118 2.06 -8.98 -4.70
CA ALA A 118 1.29 -9.59 -5.80
C ALA A 118 0.13 -10.48 -5.33
N THR A 119 -0.48 -10.16 -4.18
CA THR A 119 -1.58 -10.92 -3.60
C THR A 119 -2.67 -9.99 -3.06
N PRO A 120 -3.96 -10.31 -3.21
CA PRO A 120 -5.02 -9.50 -2.64
C PRO A 120 -5.04 -9.62 -1.11
N LEU A 121 -5.38 -8.52 -0.44
CA LEU A 121 -5.57 -8.51 1.00
C LEU A 121 -7.04 -8.78 1.34
N MET A 122 -7.36 -10.01 1.69
CA MET A 122 -8.73 -10.48 1.94
C MET A 122 -8.96 -10.84 3.41
N ILE A 123 -8.05 -10.48 4.30
CA ILE A 123 -8.19 -10.73 5.74
C ILE A 123 -8.94 -9.57 6.41
N ASN A 124 -9.72 -9.90 7.44
CA ASN A 124 -10.33 -8.88 8.28
C ASN A 124 -9.26 -8.29 9.20
N ILE A 125 -8.97 -7.03 9.00
CA ILE A 125 -8.10 -6.26 9.89
C ILE A 125 -9.02 -5.38 10.75
N ASN A 126 -8.92 -5.52 12.06
CA ASN A 126 -9.47 -4.54 12.97
C ASN A 126 -8.44 -3.41 13.09
N PHE A 127 -8.78 -2.22 12.63
CA PHE A 127 -7.85 -1.12 12.29
C PHE A 127 -6.77 -0.84 13.34
N TYR A 128 -7.08 -0.89 14.63
CA TYR A 128 -6.12 -0.68 15.72
C TYR A 128 -6.06 -1.85 16.72
N ASN A 129 -6.86 -2.89 16.52
CA ASN A 129 -6.93 -4.01 17.46
C ASN A 129 -6.52 -5.29 16.77
N TYR A 130 -5.24 -5.46 16.58
CA TYR A 130 -4.62 -6.66 16.06
C TYR A 130 -3.57 -7.20 17.03
N ASN A 131 -3.27 -8.47 16.91
CA ASN A 131 -2.21 -9.08 17.70
C ASN A 131 -0.85 -8.72 17.07
N GLU A 132 -0.06 -7.91 17.74
CA GLU A 132 1.28 -7.48 17.29
C GLU A 132 2.25 -8.67 17.07
N ASN A 133 1.98 -9.80 17.70
CA ASN A 133 2.76 -11.04 17.52
C ASN A 133 2.19 -11.94 16.40
N ALA A 134 1.11 -11.55 15.74
CA ALA A 134 0.55 -12.33 14.66
C ALA A 134 1.47 -12.34 13.44
N LYS A 135 1.45 -13.43 12.71
CA LYS A 135 2.08 -13.49 11.38
C LYS A 135 1.15 -12.88 10.37
N PHE A 136 1.59 -11.79 9.75
CA PHE A 136 0.83 -11.09 8.70
C PHE A 136 1.20 -11.69 7.35
N LEU A 137 0.25 -12.31 6.66
CA LEU A 137 0.41 -12.94 5.33
C LEU A 137 1.70 -13.78 5.19
N PRO A 138 1.95 -14.77 6.06
CA PRO A 138 3.23 -15.48 6.09
C PRO A 138 3.55 -16.27 4.81
N GLY A 139 2.54 -16.50 3.95
CA GLY A 139 2.72 -17.14 2.64
C GLY A 139 3.12 -16.19 1.53
N ALA A 140 2.99 -14.87 1.72
CA ALA A 140 3.36 -13.88 0.72
C ALA A 140 4.83 -13.46 0.86
N PHE A 141 5.49 -13.23 -0.27
CA PHE A 141 6.86 -12.72 -0.31
C PHE A 141 6.87 -11.36 -1.02
N SER A 142 7.35 -10.34 -0.34
CA SER A 142 7.22 -8.96 -0.81
C SER A 142 8.44 -8.47 -1.58
N LEU A 143 8.25 -7.41 -2.34
CA LEU A 143 9.33 -6.65 -2.95
C LEU A 143 10.33 -6.13 -1.89
N GLY A 144 9.82 -5.71 -0.72
CA GLY A 144 10.68 -5.29 0.40
C GLY A 144 11.65 -6.38 0.85
N GLN A 145 11.18 -7.63 0.91
CA GLN A 145 12.05 -8.77 1.25
C GLN A 145 13.10 -9.04 0.16
N ILE A 146 12.70 -8.93 -1.12
CA ILE A 146 13.65 -9.04 -2.24
C ILE A 146 14.75 -7.98 -2.13
N LEU A 147 14.36 -6.74 -1.91
CA LEU A 147 15.29 -5.62 -1.81
C LEU A 147 16.19 -5.75 -0.58
N ALA A 148 15.64 -6.07 0.60
CA ALA A 148 16.42 -6.30 1.82
C ALA A 148 17.46 -7.40 1.65
N SER A 149 17.05 -8.53 1.05
CA SER A 149 17.97 -9.66 0.76
C SER A 149 19.10 -9.28 -0.20
N ASN A 150 18.95 -8.18 -0.92
CA ASN A 150 19.95 -7.63 -1.83
C ASN A 150 20.67 -6.39 -1.28
N GLY A 151 20.62 -6.17 0.03
CA GLY A 151 21.38 -5.13 0.73
C GLY A 151 20.78 -3.73 0.66
N TYR A 152 19.52 -3.61 0.27
CA TYR A 152 18.79 -2.34 0.38
C TYR A 152 18.35 -2.07 1.81
N LYS A 153 18.42 -0.82 2.21
CA LYS A 153 17.72 -0.33 3.39
C LYS A 153 16.28 0.02 2.99
N ASN A 154 15.30 -0.57 3.65
CA ASN A 154 13.89 -0.26 3.44
C ASN A 154 13.40 0.76 4.45
N ILE A 155 12.68 1.78 4.00
CA ILE A 155 12.09 2.83 4.82
C ILE A 155 10.62 3.01 4.40
N PHE A 156 9.71 3.08 5.37
CA PHE A 156 8.32 3.42 5.16
C PHE A 156 8.00 4.75 5.83
N VAL A 157 7.59 5.74 5.05
CA VAL A 157 7.22 7.06 5.53
C VAL A 157 5.71 7.22 5.45
N THR A 158 5.06 7.59 6.54
CA THR A 158 3.62 7.80 6.58
C THR A 158 3.25 9.01 7.42
N GLY A 159 2.23 9.75 6.98
CA GLY A 159 1.71 10.90 7.72
C GLY A 159 0.78 10.53 8.87
N CYS A 160 0.30 9.30 8.95
CA CYS A 160 -0.59 8.81 9.99
C CYS A 160 0.10 7.80 10.91
N ASP A 161 -0.57 7.44 12.00
CA ASP A 161 -0.13 6.37 12.90
C ASP A 161 0.03 5.06 12.11
N SER A 162 1.24 4.53 12.11
CA SER A 162 1.60 3.29 11.39
C SER A 162 0.89 2.04 11.90
N LYS A 163 0.30 2.08 13.10
CA LYS A 163 -0.53 1.00 13.65
C LYS A 163 -1.88 0.89 12.95
N PHE A 164 -2.33 1.96 12.28
CA PHE A 164 -3.57 1.90 11.53
C PHE A 164 -3.53 0.78 10.49
N ALA A 165 -4.54 -0.08 10.53
CA ALA A 165 -4.68 -1.24 9.65
C ALA A 165 -3.50 -2.23 9.68
N ALA A 166 -2.75 -2.31 10.78
CA ALA A 166 -1.57 -3.15 10.96
C ALA A 166 -0.48 -2.91 9.89
N THR A 167 -0.36 -1.69 9.43
CA THR A 167 0.61 -1.29 8.41
C THR A 167 2.05 -1.51 8.90
N ASP A 168 2.34 -1.14 10.14
CA ASP A 168 3.62 -1.38 10.80
C ASP A 168 3.98 -2.87 10.82
N LEU A 169 3.00 -3.72 11.17
CA LEU A 169 3.20 -5.17 11.24
C LEU A 169 3.57 -5.76 9.88
N TYR A 170 2.89 -5.31 8.82
CA TYR A 170 3.21 -5.73 7.47
C TYR A 170 4.62 -5.31 7.05
N TYR A 171 4.95 -4.04 7.14
CA TYR A 171 6.24 -3.54 6.67
C TYR A 171 7.41 -4.07 7.51
N ASN A 172 7.23 -4.27 8.81
CA ASN A 172 8.24 -4.91 9.65
C ASN A 172 8.50 -6.37 9.24
N GLN A 173 7.45 -7.15 8.96
CA GLN A 173 7.59 -8.57 8.61
C GLN A 173 7.98 -8.80 7.15
N HIS A 174 7.62 -7.90 6.25
CA HIS A 174 7.82 -8.04 4.81
C HIS A 174 8.93 -7.15 4.25
N GLY A 175 10.06 -7.08 4.96
CA GLY A 175 11.24 -6.36 4.47
C GLY A 175 11.98 -5.57 5.51
N ASN A 176 11.62 -5.69 6.79
CA ASN A 176 12.27 -5.03 7.91
C ASN A 176 12.43 -3.52 7.69
N TYR A 177 11.32 -2.86 7.38
CA TYR A 177 11.32 -1.43 7.11
C TYR A 177 11.56 -0.61 8.37
N GLU A 178 12.40 0.41 8.29
CA GLU A 178 12.41 1.51 9.24
C GLU A 178 11.15 2.33 9.02
N ILE A 179 10.31 2.46 10.06
CA ILE A 179 9.05 3.19 9.97
C ILE A 179 9.26 4.63 10.45
N VAL A 180 8.87 5.58 9.61
CA VAL A 180 8.89 7.02 9.88
C VAL A 180 7.46 7.53 9.85
N ASP A 181 6.74 7.28 10.92
CA ASP A 181 5.42 7.80 11.23
C ASP A 181 5.51 9.10 12.07
N PRO A 182 4.40 9.71 12.51
CA PRO A 182 4.43 10.94 13.31
C PRO A 182 5.28 10.83 14.56
N ASP A 183 5.25 9.70 15.27
CA ASP A 183 6.07 9.51 16.47
C ASP A 183 7.57 9.44 16.16
N ALA A 184 7.93 8.73 15.11
CA ALA A 184 9.30 8.67 14.64
C ALA A 184 9.76 10.03 14.08
N ALA A 185 8.89 10.76 13.38
CA ALA A 185 9.19 12.09 12.88
C ALA A 185 9.45 13.12 14.00
N LYS A 186 8.69 13.05 15.11
CA LYS A 186 8.96 13.83 16.34
C LYS A 186 10.31 13.48 16.93
N LYS A 187 10.59 12.19 17.15
CA LYS A 187 11.88 11.70 17.68
C LYS A 187 13.08 12.10 16.83
N LYS A 188 12.91 12.16 15.49
CA LYS A 188 13.95 12.62 14.56
C LYS A 188 14.05 14.17 14.49
N GLY A 189 13.18 14.91 15.17
CA GLY A 189 13.12 16.37 15.13
C GLY A 189 12.67 16.91 13.77
N TYR A 190 11.92 16.15 13.00
CA TYR A 190 11.38 16.59 11.72
C TYR A 190 10.15 17.46 11.88
N ILE A 191 9.39 17.23 12.95
CA ILE A 191 8.24 18.00 13.39
C ILE A 191 8.35 18.26 14.91
N PRO A 192 7.75 19.34 15.43
CA PRO A 192 7.71 19.61 16.88
C PRO A 192 7.00 18.51 17.66
N GLU A 193 7.36 18.35 18.93
CA GLU A 193 6.74 17.36 19.83
C GLU A 193 5.22 17.58 20.00
N ASP A 194 4.80 18.84 20.01
CA ASP A 194 3.40 19.26 20.14
C ASP A 194 2.66 19.33 18.79
N TYR A 195 3.30 18.88 17.70
CA TYR A 195 2.66 18.87 16.40
C TYR A 195 1.52 17.86 16.40
N ASP A 196 0.29 18.35 16.26
CA ASP A 196 -0.94 17.56 16.26
C ASP A 196 -1.87 18.07 15.16
N VAL A 197 -2.20 17.18 14.22
CA VAL A 197 -3.15 17.40 13.13
C VAL A 197 -4.06 16.20 13.06
N PHE A 198 -5.33 16.40 12.81
CA PHE A 198 -6.43 15.44 12.96
C PHE A 198 -6.15 13.98 12.57
N TRP A 199 -5.41 13.73 11.49
CA TRP A 199 -5.13 12.36 11.02
C TRP A 199 -3.64 12.05 10.92
N GLY A 200 -2.80 12.96 11.36
CA GLY A 200 -1.36 12.93 11.18
C GLY A 200 -0.86 14.27 10.67
N TYR A 201 0.10 14.32 9.77
CA TYR A 201 0.54 15.57 9.17
C TYR A 201 0.14 15.69 7.70
N GLU A 202 0.09 16.93 7.23
CA GLU A 202 -0.35 17.28 5.88
C GLU A 202 0.62 16.77 4.82
N ASP A 203 0.15 16.58 3.59
CA ASP A 203 0.94 16.11 2.45
C ASP A 203 2.20 16.95 2.21
N LEU A 204 2.12 18.27 2.36
CA LEU A 204 3.32 19.12 2.23
C LEU A 204 4.37 18.77 3.28
N LYS A 205 3.95 18.52 4.51
CA LYS A 205 4.84 18.10 5.59
C LYS A 205 5.42 16.72 5.31
N MET A 206 4.59 15.81 4.80
CA MET A 206 5.05 14.50 4.37
C MET A 206 6.14 14.59 3.31
N PHE A 207 5.97 15.42 2.28
CA PHE A 207 7.01 15.64 1.26
C PHE A 207 8.29 16.25 1.83
N GLU A 208 8.21 17.15 2.82
CA GLU A 208 9.39 17.68 3.51
C GLU A 208 10.16 16.57 4.24
N ILE A 209 9.45 15.71 4.96
CA ILE A 209 10.04 14.56 5.68
C ILE A 209 10.63 13.55 4.69
N LEU A 210 9.89 13.22 3.64
CA LEU A 210 10.35 12.33 2.58
C LEU A 210 11.65 12.83 1.94
N LYS A 211 11.77 14.13 1.66
CA LYS A 211 13.01 14.73 1.15
C LYS A 211 14.17 14.58 2.13
N LYS A 212 13.94 14.77 3.43
CA LYS A 212 14.98 14.56 4.46
C LYS A 212 15.45 13.11 4.49
N GLU A 213 14.51 12.15 4.47
CA GLU A 213 14.84 10.72 4.44
C GLU A 213 15.61 10.34 3.17
N ILE A 214 15.18 10.82 2.00
CA ILE A 214 15.89 10.60 0.74
C ILE A 214 17.33 11.12 0.83
N THR A 215 17.52 12.35 1.31
CA THR A 215 18.84 12.97 1.41
C THR A 215 19.74 12.19 2.36
N ALA A 216 19.28 11.92 3.58
CA ALA A 216 20.05 11.21 4.58
C ALA A 216 20.46 9.79 4.12
N ASN A 217 19.55 9.07 3.46
CA ASN A 217 19.85 7.73 2.97
C ASN A 217 20.73 7.75 1.70
N TYR A 218 20.61 8.78 0.87
CA TYR A 218 21.52 8.96 -0.28
C TYR A 218 22.96 9.25 0.18
N GLU A 219 23.15 10.10 1.17
CA GLU A 219 24.44 10.43 1.74
C GLU A 219 25.11 9.23 2.44
N SER A 220 24.34 8.26 2.92
CA SER A 220 24.87 7.04 3.51
C SER A 220 25.62 6.14 2.50
N GLY A 221 25.32 6.29 1.21
CA GLY A 221 25.87 5.46 0.13
C GLY A 221 25.30 4.04 0.04
N GLN A 222 24.42 3.63 0.97
CA GLN A 222 23.72 2.36 0.90
C GLN A 222 22.54 2.47 -0.07
N PRO A 223 22.30 1.49 -0.96
CA PRO A 223 21.10 1.48 -1.75
C PRO A 223 19.87 1.39 -0.84
N PHE A 224 18.84 2.17 -1.15
CA PHE A 224 17.64 2.24 -0.33
C PHE A 224 16.36 2.13 -1.16
N ASN A 225 15.32 1.68 -0.48
CA ASN A 225 13.94 1.69 -0.93
C ASN A 225 13.10 2.51 0.05
N ILE A 226 12.50 3.58 -0.41
CA ILE A 226 11.54 4.36 0.37
C ILE A 226 10.16 4.14 -0.20
N THR A 227 9.22 3.75 0.66
CA THR A 227 7.79 3.68 0.38
C THR A 227 7.09 4.78 1.18
N ALA A 228 6.22 5.58 0.54
CA ALA A 228 5.56 6.71 1.16
C ALA A 228 4.12 6.87 0.66
#